data_33ef1cde2faf165de2e80d66e01fcfdd
#
_entry.id   33ef1cde2faf165de2e80d66e01fcfdd
#
_cell.length_a   1.000
_cell.length_b   1.000
_cell.length_c   1.000
_cell.angle_alpha   90.00
_cell.angle_beta   90.00
_cell.angle_gamma   90.00
#
_symmetry.space_group_name_H-M   'P 1'
#
loop_
_entity.id
_entity.type
_entity.pdbx_description
1 polymer ?
#
loop_
_entity_poly.entity_id
_entity_poly.type
_entity_poly.pdbx_seq_one_letter_code
_entity_poly.pdbx_strand_id
1 'polypeptide(L)'
;MLIRFQRDGGLVAQLKLTLALDTSTLPPDERSEIEDMVASSGFMDLPPVLEGDPKARDAYTFTVTVEDGDRSHTVVVADSAVPDSLRPLISRLTERAKQQRRADSTGQSVP
;
A
#
# COMPACT_ATOMS: atom_id res chain seq x y z
N MET A 1 2.25 -14.21 -2.99
CA MET A 1 2.73 -12.81 -3.09
C MET A 1 2.62 -12.16 -1.73
N LEU A 2 3.69 -11.54 -1.27
CA LEU A 2 3.69 -10.79 -0.02
C LEU A 2 3.74 -9.30 -0.33
N ILE A 3 2.82 -8.52 0.24
CA ILE A 3 2.74 -7.09 0.02
C ILE A 3 2.87 -6.39 1.37
N ARG A 4 3.81 -5.45 1.44
CA ARG A 4 3.94 -4.57 2.59
C ARG A 4 3.60 -3.15 2.15
N PHE A 5 2.79 -2.49 2.94
CA PHE A 5 2.30 -1.16 2.63
C PHE A 5 2.47 -0.26 3.84
N GLN A 6 2.93 0.95 3.60
CA GLN A 6 3.05 1.96 4.64
C GLN A 6 2.63 3.30 4.07
N ARG A 7 1.79 4.01 4.81
CA ARG A 7 1.43 5.38 4.51
C ARG A 7 1.92 6.26 5.66
N ASP A 8 2.77 7.20 5.35
CA ASP A 8 3.24 8.19 6.32
C ASP A 8 2.45 9.47 6.13
N GLY A 9 1.85 9.96 7.21
CA GLY A 9 1.13 11.22 7.20
C GLY A 9 2.09 12.37 7.44
N GLY A 10 1.95 13.45 6.66
CA GLY A 10 2.90 14.54 6.61
C GLY A 10 3.32 15.12 7.95
N LEU A 11 2.39 15.75 8.67
CA LEU A 11 2.73 16.49 9.88
C LEU A 11 2.50 15.73 11.17
N VAL A 12 1.78 14.61 11.13
CA VAL A 12 1.41 13.86 12.33
C VAL A 12 1.84 12.41 12.19
N ALA A 13 2.91 12.05 12.89
CA ALA A 13 3.45 10.69 12.87
C ALA A 13 2.43 9.63 13.33
N GLN A 14 1.44 10.04 14.12
CA GLN A 14 0.39 9.16 14.62
C GLN A 14 -0.57 8.69 13.55
N LEU A 15 -0.53 9.31 12.37
CA LEU A 15 -1.37 8.92 11.24
C LEU A 15 -0.72 7.86 10.34
N LYS A 16 0.41 7.32 10.77
CA LYS A 16 1.08 6.25 10.06
C LYS A 16 0.17 5.02 9.98
N LEU A 17 0.09 4.48 8.78
CA LEU A 17 -0.76 3.32 8.50
C LEU A 17 0.12 2.24 7.87
N THR A 18 0.03 1.02 8.37
CA THR A 18 0.84 -0.10 7.88
C THR A 18 -0.02 -1.32 7.61
N LEU A 19 0.44 -2.14 6.67
CA LEU A 19 -0.22 -3.40 6.33
C LEU A 19 0.85 -4.40 5.87
N ALA A 20 0.74 -5.63 6.32
CA ALA A 20 1.47 -6.75 5.75
C ALA A 20 0.42 -7.76 5.28
N LEU A 21 0.43 -8.07 3.99
CA LEU A 21 -0.59 -8.90 3.37
C LEU A 21 0.07 -10.03 2.58
N ASP A 22 -0.27 -11.27 2.95
CA ASP A 22 0.10 -12.44 2.16
C ASP A 22 -1.15 -12.84 1.35
N THR A 23 -1.09 -12.66 0.04
CA THR A 23 -2.23 -12.94 -0.82
C THR A 23 -2.62 -14.42 -0.82
N SER A 24 -1.70 -15.31 -0.49
CA SER A 24 -1.99 -16.74 -0.43
C SER A 24 -2.97 -17.09 0.69
N THR A 25 -3.13 -16.21 1.68
CA THR A 25 -4.08 -16.40 2.79
C THR A 25 -5.48 -15.87 2.47
N LEU A 26 -5.66 -15.22 1.33
CA LEU A 26 -6.93 -14.62 0.95
C LEU A 26 -7.83 -15.62 0.22
N PRO A 27 -9.17 -15.39 0.24
CA PRO A 27 -10.05 -16.11 -0.64
C PRO A 27 -9.62 -15.95 -2.10
N PRO A 28 -9.86 -16.95 -2.96
CA PRO A 28 -9.36 -16.92 -4.36
C PRO A 28 -9.77 -15.68 -5.13
N ASP A 29 -10.98 -15.18 -4.93
CA ASP A 29 -11.47 -14.00 -5.65
C ASP A 29 -10.71 -12.74 -5.25
N GLU A 30 -10.51 -12.52 -3.96
CA GLU A 30 -9.73 -11.38 -3.47
C GLU A 30 -8.28 -11.48 -3.87
N ARG A 31 -7.72 -12.68 -3.77
CA ARG A 31 -6.34 -12.94 -4.18
C ARG A 31 -6.12 -12.54 -5.63
N SER A 32 -6.97 -13.04 -6.54
CA SER A 32 -6.89 -12.73 -7.96
C SER A 32 -7.01 -11.24 -8.21
N GLU A 33 -7.96 -10.59 -7.55
CA GLU A 33 -8.21 -9.17 -7.72
C GLU A 33 -6.98 -8.33 -7.36
N ILE A 34 -6.38 -8.61 -6.19
CA ILE A 34 -5.21 -7.86 -5.73
C ILE A 34 -3.99 -8.16 -6.59
N GLU A 35 -3.75 -9.41 -6.93
CA GLU A 35 -2.62 -9.78 -7.79
C GLU A 35 -2.76 -9.18 -9.19
N ASP A 36 -3.98 -9.10 -9.72
CA ASP A 36 -4.24 -8.43 -10.98
C ASP A 36 -3.98 -6.94 -10.91
N MET A 37 -4.31 -6.30 -9.80
CA MET A 37 -3.99 -4.88 -9.58
C MET A 37 -2.49 -4.64 -9.59
N VAL A 38 -1.70 -5.52 -8.96
CA VAL A 38 -0.24 -5.42 -8.99
C VAL A 38 0.26 -5.54 -10.42
N ALA A 39 -0.21 -6.54 -11.15
CA ALA A 39 0.21 -6.76 -12.54
C ALA A 39 -0.18 -5.59 -13.44
N SER A 40 -1.41 -5.11 -13.32
CA SER A 40 -1.93 -4.01 -14.15
C SER A 40 -1.23 -2.69 -13.88
N SER A 41 -0.72 -2.50 -12.68
CA SER A 41 -0.01 -1.26 -12.33
C SER A 41 1.41 -1.21 -12.91
N GLY A 42 1.95 -2.34 -13.36
CA GLY A 42 3.35 -2.40 -13.78
C GLY A 42 4.30 -2.18 -12.61
N PHE A 43 3.91 -2.55 -11.42
CA PHE A 43 4.62 -2.24 -10.18
C PHE A 43 6.10 -2.61 -10.23
N MET A 44 6.40 -3.80 -10.70
CA MET A 44 7.79 -4.31 -10.72
C MET A 44 8.71 -3.52 -11.64
N ASP A 45 8.14 -2.76 -12.59
CA ASP A 45 8.89 -1.94 -13.53
C ASP A 45 8.92 -0.45 -13.16
N LEU A 46 8.25 -0.08 -12.07
CA LEU A 46 8.24 1.31 -11.62
C LEU A 46 9.59 1.73 -11.04
N PRO A 47 9.97 3.00 -11.18
CA PRO A 47 11.15 3.52 -10.47
C PRO A 47 11.00 3.35 -8.96
N PRO A 48 12.09 3.16 -8.23
CA PRO A 48 12.02 2.96 -6.78
C PRO A 48 11.51 4.19 -6.02
N VAL A 49 11.61 5.37 -6.63
CA VAL A 49 11.12 6.62 -6.04
C VAL A 49 10.34 7.39 -7.09
N LEU A 50 9.12 7.77 -6.76
CA LEU A 50 8.28 8.64 -7.59
C LEU A 50 8.05 9.92 -6.78
N GLU A 51 8.81 10.96 -7.10
CA GLU A 51 8.76 12.22 -6.38
C GLU A 51 7.54 13.03 -6.79
N GLY A 52 6.88 13.64 -5.81
CA GLY A 52 5.77 14.53 -6.06
C GLY A 52 6.22 15.87 -6.62
N ASP A 53 5.25 16.71 -6.99
CA ASP A 53 5.50 18.08 -7.40
C ASP A 53 6.13 18.85 -6.23
N PRO A 54 7.30 19.49 -6.43
CA PRO A 54 7.92 20.28 -5.35
C PRO A 54 7.03 21.39 -4.81
N LYS A 55 6.05 21.84 -5.60
CA LYS A 55 5.12 22.88 -5.19
C LYS A 55 3.89 22.32 -4.48
N ALA A 56 3.62 21.02 -4.60
CA ALA A 56 2.49 20.38 -3.94
C ALA A 56 2.90 20.02 -2.52
N ARG A 57 1.98 20.22 -1.59
CA ARG A 57 2.16 19.73 -0.22
C ARG A 57 1.45 18.40 -0.11
N ASP A 58 2.21 17.34 -0.33
CA ASP A 58 1.63 16.01 -0.25
C ASP A 58 1.26 15.68 1.19
N ALA A 59 0.01 15.28 1.39
CA ALA A 59 -0.47 14.86 2.70
C ALA A 59 0.17 13.54 3.11
N TYR A 60 0.44 12.67 2.14
CA TYR A 60 0.93 11.32 2.40
C TYR A 60 2.06 10.93 1.47
N THR A 61 2.90 10.04 1.98
CA THR A 61 3.88 9.31 1.18
C THR A 61 3.63 7.82 1.40
N PHE A 62 3.57 7.07 0.31
CA PHE A 62 3.33 5.63 0.35
C PHE A 62 4.62 4.88 0.09
N THR A 63 4.87 3.84 0.86
CA THR A 63 5.95 2.89 0.62
C THR A 63 5.32 1.52 0.43
N VAL A 64 5.52 0.94 -0.75
CA VAL A 64 4.95 -0.35 -1.09
C VAL A 64 6.06 -1.30 -1.49
N THR A 65 6.07 -2.47 -0.88
CA THR A 65 6.99 -3.55 -1.23
C THR A 65 6.18 -4.76 -1.68
N VAL A 66 6.52 -5.31 -2.82
CA VAL A 66 5.92 -6.54 -3.33
C VAL A 66 7.02 -7.59 -3.46
N GLU A 67 6.80 -8.73 -2.83
CA GLU A 67 7.67 -9.90 -2.95
C GLU A 67 6.87 -11.01 -3.63
N ASP A 68 7.35 -11.47 -4.77
CA ASP A 68 6.70 -12.52 -5.55
C ASP A 68 7.75 -13.53 -6.01
N GLY A 69 7.84 -14.64 -5.30
CA GLY A 69 8.88 -15.62 -5.52
C GLY A 69 10.26 -15.02 -5.28
N ASP A 70 11.13 -15.08 -6.28
CA ASP A 70 12.48 -14.54 -6.20
C ASP A 70 12.55 -13.05 -6.50
N ARG A 71 11.43 -12.45 -6.89
CA ARG A 71 11.38 -11.02 -7.25
C ARG A 71 10.88 -10.21 -6.08
N SER A 72 11.53 -9.09 -5.85
CA SER A 72 11.13 -8.13 -4.81
C SER A 72 11.38 -6.73 -5.32
N HIS A 73 10.44 -5.82 -5.05
CA HIS A 73 10.58 -4.42 -5.45
C HIS A 73 9.88 -3.51 -4.45
N THR A 74 10.55 -2.42 -4.11
CA THR A 74 9.99 -1.40 -3.22
C THR A 74 9.89 -0.10 -3.98
N VAL A 75 8.72 0.55 -3.88
CA VAL A 75 8.48 1.87 -4.48
C VAL A 75 8.03 2.81 -3.38
N VAL A 76 8.69 3.97 -3.32
CA VAL A 76 8.29 5.10 -2.47
C VAL A 76 7.66 6.14 -3.36
N VAL A 77 6.40 6.48 -3.10
CA VAL A 77 5.66 7.38 -3.98
C VAL A 77 4.89 8.43 -3.17
N ALA A 78 5.08 9.69 -3.55
CA ALA A 78 4.30 10.78 -2.98
C ALA A 78 2.87 10.72 -3.52
N ASP A 79 1.90 11.16 -2.73
CA ASP A 79 0.47 11.10 -3.10
C ASP A 79 0.21 11.76 -4.45
N SER A 80 0.83 12.90 -4.72
CA SER A 80 0.65 13.62 -5.98
C SER A 80 1.32 12.93 -7.18
N ALA A 81 2.21 11.97 -6.94
CA ALA A 81 2.96 11.28 -7.98
C ALA A 81 2.44 9.88 -8.29
N VAL A 82 1.35 9.44 -7.65
CA VAL A 82 0.81 8.10 -7.86
C VAL A 82 0.30 8.00 -9.30
N PRO A 83 0.86 7.08 -10.13
CA PRO A 83 0.34 6.87 -11.47
C PRO A 83 -1.10 6.35 -11.42
N ASP A 84 -1.88 6.69 -12.46
CA ASP A 84 -3.28 6.25 -12.53
C ASP A 84 -3.39 4.72 -12.47
N SER A 85 -2.44 4.01 -13.06
CA SER A 85 -2.43 2.54 -13.04
C SER A 85 -2.18 1.96 -11.65
N LEU A 86 -1.55 2.74 -10.76
CA LEU A 86 -1.23 2.29 -9.41
C LEU A 86 -2.31 2.69 -8.39
N ARG A 87 -3.15 3.67 -8.70
CA ARG A 87 -4.16 4.16 -7.77
C ARG A 87 -5.11 3.08 -7.24
N PRO A 88 -5.63 2.16 -8.06
CA PRO A 88 -6.51 1.11 -7.53
C PRO A 88 -5.83 0.26 -6.47
N LEU A 89 -4.55 -0.06 -6.66
CA LEU A 89 -3.81 -0.85 -5.68
C LEU A 89 -3.61 -0.06 -4.39
N ILE A 90 -3.18 1.20 -4.49
CA ILE A 90 -2.99 2.06 -3.32
C ILE A 90 -4.29 2.20 -2.53
N SER A 91 -5.40 2.42 -3.22
CA SER A 91 -6.72 2.55 -2.59
C SER A 91 -7.11 1.27 -1.85
N ARG A 92 -6.92 0.11 -2.49
CA ARG A 92 -7.26 -1.18 -1.89
C ARG A 92 -6.41 -1.45 -0.66
N LEU A 93 -5.10 -1.21 -0.74
CA LEU A 93 -4.21 -1.43 0.39
C LEU A 93 -4.52 -0.48 1.55
N THR A 94 -4.84 0.77 1.24
CA THR A 94 -5.24 1.75 2.26
C THR A 94 -6.49 1.29 2.99
N GLU A 95 -7.50 0.84 2.26
CA GLU A 95 -8.74 0.35 2.86
C GLU A 95 -8.50 -0.86 3.78
N ARG A 96 -7.71 -1.82 3.31
CA ARG A 96 -7.41 -3.00 4.11
C ARG A 96 -6.61 -2.63 5.37
N ALA A 97 -5.67 -1.70 5.25
CA ALA A 97 -4.89 -1.24 6.41
C ALA A 97 -5.79 -0.56 7.44
N LYS A 98 -6.75 0.24 6.98
CA LYS A 98 -7.73 0.89 7.88
C LYS A 98 -8.62 -0.14 8.57
N GLN A 99 -9.07 -1.15 7.84
CA GLN A 99 -9.89 -2.22 8.40
C GLN A 99 -9.13 -3.00 9.47
N GLN A 100 -7.88 -3.33 9.20
CA GLN A 100 -7.04 -4.03 10.15
C GLN A 100 -6.80 -3.19 11.41
N ARG A 101 -6.55 -1.91 11.23
CA ARG A 101 -6.35 -0.98 12.34
C ARG A 101 -7.59 -0.89 13.22
N ARG A 102 -8.79 -0.83 12.63
CA ARG A 102 -10.04 -0.81 13.37
C ARG A 102 -10.27 -2.10 14.14
N ALA A 103 -9.98 -3.24 13.50
CA ALA A 103 -10.09 -4.54 14.15
C ALA A 103 -9.15 -4.66 15.34
N ASP A 104 -7.90 -4.20 15.18
CA ASP A 104 -6.92 -4.21 16.27
C ASP A 104 -7.36 -3.31 17.42
N SER A 105 -7.86 -2.11 17.10
CA SER A 105 -8.37 -1.18 18.13
C SER A 105 -9.55 -1.78 18.87
N THR A 106 -10.46 -2.44 18.16
CA THR A 106 -11.62 -3.10 18.77
C THR A 106 -11.17 -4.23 19.67
N GLY A 107 -10.19 -5.01 19.23
CA GLY A 107 -9.63 -6.08 20.04
C GLY A 107 -8.94 -5.59 21.30
N GLN A 108 -8.32 -4.43 21.24
CA GLN A 108 -7.62 -3.84 22.39
C GLN A 108 -8.58 -3.21 23.39
N SER A 109 -9.76 -2.81 22.98
CA SER A 109 -10.71 -2.15 23.84
C SER A 109 -11.46 -3.11 24.78
N VAL A 110 -11.32 -4.40 24.56
CA VAL A 110 -11.93 -5.41 25.40
C VAL A 110 -11.01 -5.71 26.58
N PRO A 111 -11.41 -5.41 27.82
CA PRO A 111 -10.59 -5.70 28.97
C PRO A 111 -10.43 -7.19 29.24
#